data_d08f9548113600ff662be29d0325c1ab
#
_entry.id   d08f9548113600ff662be29d0325c1ab
#
_cell.length_a   1.000
_cell.length_b   1.000
_cell.length_c   1.000
_cell.angle_alpha   90.00
_cell.angle_beta   90.00
_cell.angle_gamma   90.00
#
_symmetry.space_group_name_H-M   'P 1'
#
loop_
_entity.id
_entity.type
_entity.pdbx_description
1 polymer ?
#
loop_
_entity_poly.entity_id
_entity_poly.type
_entity_poly.pdbx_seq_one_letter_code
_entity_poly.pdbx_strand_id
1 'polypeptide(L)'
;MGSETDSLRVNAARADITPSTLLPLFGRARRSGAARTIASRLEANVLLFDAPDGLAAIIAIDSLYASQQLEDEVRRQTAARGLSFSQGALLFVASHTHNAPSLDPTKPRLGPFDVGYLDFAAARITEALLVARSQHNGVARVAHGQALCAASTFRRRAVAGIDLARLRVSKRVVMAPDVRVAIDQRLKLLLLSGADQTPRAVLWSWPCHAVSEPDAMALSADFPGALRGHIRNTLGVADLPVLYFPGFSGDIRPASRPFVPLHRSATWIGVGPRFAPANAAAAATLHAALARAFDAAFALRQDAGGLSQAMVRRQRRHLALDTIRTDAGSLAPLTCDDWAIGPIRIMAVSAEVAAAYAPRSGRDDPLTFVTGCAGQAFGYVPTDSQIHEGGYEVNGFATDFSVPGRFRDQIERAVFALIGQQVQDGGPEA
;
A
#
# COMPACT_ATOMS: atom_id res chain seq x y z
N MET A 1 -1.00 37.07 23.84
CA MET A 1 -1.49 35.68 24.01
C MET A 1 -2.20 35.32 22.72
N GLY A 2 -1.45 34.70 21.78
CA GLY A 2 -2.05 34.10 20.56
C GLY A 2 -2.94 32.95 21.01
N SER A 3 -4.15 32.85 20.47
CA SER A 3 -5.08 31.80 20.84
C SER A 3 -4.48 30.42 20.46
N GLU A 4 -4.56 29.45 21.37
CA GLU A 4 -4.15 28.05 21.15
C GLU A 4 -4.85 27.38 19.98
N THR A 5 -5.76 28.08 19.30
CA THR A 5 -6.59 27.59 18.19
C THR A 5 -5.92 27.64 16.80
N ASP A 6 -4.74 28.28 16.67
CA ASP A 6 -4.08 28.49 15.36
C ASP A 6 -2.97 27.48 15.04
N SER A 7 -2.72 26.48 15.88
CA SER A 7 -1.64 25.50 15.66
C SER A 7 -2.18 24.13 15.29
N LEU A 8 -1.50 23.48 14.33
CA LEU A 8 -1.77 22.08 13.97
C LEU A 8 -1.42 21.17 15.15
N ARG A 9 -2.37 20.34 15.58
CA ARG A 9 -2.13 19.22 16.49
C ARG A 9 -2.17 17.91 15.72
N VAL A 10 -1.14 17.09 15.91
CA VAL A 10 -1.05 15.77 15.28
C VAL A 10 -0.92 14.73 16.38
N ASN A 11 -1.86 13.80 16.41
CA ASN A 11 -1.91 12.72 17.39
C ASN A 11 -1.95 11.36 16.66
N ALA A 12 -1.55 10.31 17.35
CA ALA A 12 -1.51 8.98 16.78
C ALA A 12 -2.09 7.93 17.74
N ALA A 13 -2.78 6.94 17.19
CA ALA A 13 -3.25 5.78 17.93
C ALA A 13 -3.29 4.56 17.05
N ARG A 14 -3.48 3.40 17.67
CA ARG A 14 -3.67 2.13 16.96
C ARG A 14 -4.86 1.37 17.50
N ALA A 15 -5.40 0.47 16.70
CA ALA A 15 -6.38 -0.51 17.13
C ALA A 15 -6.05 -1.88 16.56
N ASP A 16 -6.34 -2.92 17.33
CA ASP A 16 -6.35 -4.29 16.85
C ASP A 16 -7.65 -4.54 16.10
N ILE A 17 -7.55 -4.92 14.82
CA ILE A 17 -8.66 -5.28 13.95
C ILE A 17 -8.69 -6.77 13.62
N THR A 18 -7.95 -7.59 14.39
CA THR A 18 -7.99 -9.04 14.26
C THR A 18 -9.38 -9.56 14.62
N PRO A 19 -10.08 -10.30 13.74
CA PRO A 19 -11.38 -10.84 14.07
C PRO A 19 -11.29 -11.84 15.23
N SER A 20 -12.31 -11.89 16.07
CA SER A 20 -12.41 -12.84 17.19
C SER A 20 -12.60 -14.28 16.74
N THR A 21 -13.17 -14.47 15.55
CA THR A 21 -13.35 -15.77 14.90
C THR A 21 -12.56 -15.81 13.60
N LEU A 22 -12.03 -16.97 13.23
CA LEU A 22 -11.29 -17.13 11.99
C LEU A 22 -12.24 -17.06 10.80
N LEU A 23 -12.09 -16.01 10.00
CA LEU A 23 -12.89 -15.73 8.81
C LEU A 23 -12.14 -16.19 7.54
N PRO A 24 -12.85 -16.34 6.41
CA PRO A 24 -12.22 -16.51 5.11
C PRO A 24 -11.30 -15.33 4.77
N LEU A 25 -10.16 -15.64 4.15
CA LEU A 25 -9.17 -14.65 3.77
C LEU A 25 -9.39 -14.14 2.34
N PHE A 26 -8.98 -12.92 2.09
CA PHE A 26 -9.16 -12.19 0.84
C PHE A 26 -7.85 -12.09 0.03
N GLY A 27 -7.96 -11.90 -1.30
CA GLY A 27 -6.82 -11.61 -2.17
C GLY A 27 -6.29 -12.79 -3.00
N ARG A 28 -6.89 -13.98 -2.93
CA ARG A 28 -6.52 -15.13 -3.77
C ARG A 28 -7.78 -15.86 -4.24
N ALA A 29 -8.14 -15.70 -5.51
CA ALA A 29 -9.41 -16.17 -6.10
C ALA A 29 -9.69 -17.70 -5.94
N ARG A 30 -8.67 -18.51 -5.66
CA ARG A 30 -8.82 -19.98 -5.49
C ARG A 30 -8.78 -20.44 -4.04
N ARG A 31 -8.73 -19.51 -3.08
CA ARG A 31 -8.73 -19.85 -1.66
C ARG A 31 -10.16 -20.12 -1.21
N SER A 32 -10.36 -21.15 -0.42
CA SER A 32 -11.67 -21.52 0.14
C SER A 32 -11.56 -21.86 1.61
N GLY A 33 -12.66 -21.64 2.35
CA GLY A 33 -12.73 -21.87 3.78
C GLY A 33 -12.15 -20.72 4.62
N ALA A 34 -12.34 -20.81 5.94
CA ALA A 34 -11.81 -19.86 6.89
C ALA A 34 -10.29 -20.01 7.08
N ALA A 35 -9.64 -18.96 7.57
CA ALA A 35 -8.28 -19.07 8.09
C ALA A 35 -8.17 -20.20 9.13
N ARG A 36 -6.99 -20.78 9.26
CA ARG A 36 -6.77 -21.90 10.20
C ARG A 36 -6.00 -21.48 11.44
N THR A 37 -5.18 -20.45 11.32
CA THR A 37 -4.30 -19.94 12.36
C THR A 37 -4.18 -18.43 12.27
N ILE A 38 -3.64 -17.82 13.32
CA ILE A 38 -3.24 -16.43 13.35
C ILE A 38 -1.71 -16.41 13.45
N ALA A 39 -1.03 -16.07 12.34
CA ALA A 39 0.42 -15.90 12.32
C ALA A 39 0.83 -14.54 12.89
N SER A 40 0.06 -13.49 12.61
CA SER A 40 0.22 -12.17 13.22
C SER A 40 -1.11 -11.43 13.32
N ARG A 41 -1.23 -10.55 14.32
CA ARG A 41 -2.43 -9.72 14.48
C ARG A 41 -2.50 -8.63 13.44
N LEU A 42 -3.74 -8.28 13.05
CA LEU A 42 -4.03 -7.19 12.12
C LEU A 42 -4.26 -5.89 12.90
N GLU A 43 -3.77 -4.79 12.37
CA GLU A 43 -3.94 -3.48 13.00
C GLU A 43 -4.47 -2.43 12.04
N ALA A 44 -5.14 -1.43 12.62
CA ALA A 44 -5.34 -0.12 12.05
C ALA A 44 -4.50 0.89 12.86
N ASN A 45 -3.67 1.68 12.16
CA ASN A 45 -2.82 2.70 12.75
C ASN A 45 -3.24 4.06 12.19
N VAL A 46 -3.51 5.04 13.05
CA VAL A 46 -4.09 6.32 12.65
C VAL A 46 -3.16 7.48 13.02
N LEU A 47 -3.11 8.48 12.12
CA LEU A 47 -2.64 9.83 12.41
C LEU A 47 -3.84 10.76 12.28
N LEU A 48 -4.18 11.46 13.36
CA LEU A 48 -5.24 12.46 13.41
C LEU A 48 -4.62 13.85 13.38
N PHE A 49 -5.05 14.67 12.45
CA PHE A 49 -4.69 16.06 12.28
C PHE A 49 -5.88 16.93 12.73
N ASP A 50 -5.64 17.74 13.73
CA ASP A 50 -6.60 18.74 14.22
C ASP A 50 -6.05 20.12 13.80
N ALA A 51 -6.52 20.57 12.66
CA ALA A 51 -6.07 21.81 12.01
C ALA A 51 -7.15 22.89 12.12
N PRO A 52 -6.80 24.18 11.98
CA PRO A 52 -7.77 25.29 12.02
C PRO A 52 -8.92 25.13 11.01
N ASP A 53 -8.68 24.49 9.86
CA ASP A 53 -9.66 24.22 8.82
C ASP A 53 -10.47 22.92 9.04
N GLY A 54 -10.26 22.22 10.15
CA GLY A 54 -10.98 21.04 10.57
C GLY A 54 -10.14 19.78 10.72
N LEU A 55 -10.83 18.69 11.03
CA LEU A 55 -10.19 17.40 11.27
C LEU A 55 -9.86 16.68 9.97
N ALA A 56 -8.70 16.01 9.97
CA ALA A 56 -8.31 15.08 8.94
C ALA A 56 -7.59 13.87 9.54
N ALA A 57 -7.62 12.72 8.88
CA ALA A 57 -6.90 11.55 9.37
C ALA A 57 -6.33 10.68 8.24
N ILE A 58 -5.15 10.12 8.48
CA ILE A 58 -4.55 9.05 7.70
C ILE A 58 -4.72 7.75 8.49
N ILE A 59 -5.24 6.72 7.84
CA ILE A 59 -5.58 5.44 8.44
C ILE A 59 -4.90 4.34 7.63
N ALA A 60 -3.82 3.78 8.15
CA ALA A 60 -3.16 2.62 7.56
C ALA A 60 -3.74 1.34 8.18
N ILE A 61 -4.21 0.41 7.33
CA ILE A 61 -4.91 -0.82 7.76
C ILE A 61 -4.24 -2.07 7.21
N ASP A 62 -4.20 -3.13 8.00
CA ASP A 62 -3.78 -4.46 7.55
C ASP A 62 -4.93 -5.16 6.82
N SER A 63 -5.07 -4.87 5.55
CA SER A 63 -6.05 -5.44 4.63
C SER A 63 -5.48 -5.44 3.21
N LEU A 64 -6.14 -6.17 2.30
CA LEU A 64 -5.82 -6.08 0.87
C LEU A 64 -6.19 -4.70 0.32
N TYR A 65 -7.41 -4.25 0.63
CA TYR A 65 -7.96 -2.94 0.25
C TYR A 65 -8.83 -2.37 1.38
N ALA A 66 -8.99 -1.06 1.38
CA ALA A 66 -10.12 -0.41 1.99
C ALA A 66 -11.30 -0.36 0.98
N SER A 67 -12.46 0.13 1.43
CA SER A 67 -13.60 0.38 0.56
C SER A 67 -14.29 1.68 0.94
N GLN A 68 -15.11 2.19 0.03
CA GLN A 68 -15.98 3.32 0.33
C GLN A 68 -16.94 2.99 1.48
N GLN A 69 -17.44 1.75 1.53
CA GLN A 69 -18.33 1.31 2.61
C GLN A 69 -17.65 1.35 3.98
N LEU A 70 -16.36 0.97 4.07
CA LEU A 70 -15.60 1.10 5.31
C LEU A 70 -15.42 2.58 5.70
N GLU A 71 -15.09 3.44 4.74
CA GLU A 71 -14.94 4.88 4.99
C GLU A 71 -16.26 5.48 5.47
N ASP A 72 -17.38 5.16 4.82
CA ASP A 72 -18.70 5.66 5.18
C ASP A 72 -19.12 5.20 6.59
N GLU A 73 -18.85 3.95 6.94
CA GLU A 73 -19.14 3.41 8.26
C GLU A 73 -18.31 4.06 9.36
N VAL A 74 -17.00 4.27 9.12
CA VAL A 74 -16.14 5.02 10.05
C VAL A 74 -16.64 6.46 10.21
N ARG A 75 -17.03 7.14 9.11
CA ARG A 75 -17.60 8.50 9.19
C ARG A 75 -18.87 8.52 10.01
N ARG A 76 -19.75 7.57 9.79
CA ARG A 76 -21.02 7.46 10.53
C ARG A 76 -20.78 7.26 12.03
N GLN A 77 -19.90 6.33 12.38
CA GLN A 77 -19.58 6.01 13.79
C GLN A 77 -18.85 7.14 14.51
N THR A 78 -17.90 7.82 13.85
CA THR A 78 -17.19 8.96 14.43
C THR A 78 -18.11 10.16 14.60
N ALA A 79 -18.97 10.45 13.62
CA ALA A 79 -19.95 11.55 13.73
C ALA A 79 -20.94 11.33 14.88
N ALA A 80 -21.43 10.10 15.09
CA ALA A 80 -22.29 9.75 16.22
C ALA A 80 -21.61 9.96 17.59
N ARG A 81 -20.26 10.06 17.62
CA ARG A 81 -19.46 10.31 18.83
C ARG A 81 -18.85 11.72 18.85
N GLY A 82 -19.37 12.64 18.02
CA GLY A 82 -18.95 14.05 18.00
C GLY A 82 -17.64 14.32 17.25
N LEU A 83 -17.14 13.37 16.46
CA LEU A 83 -15.93 13.53 15.65
C LEU A 83 -16.29 13.53 14.17
N SER A 84 -16.46 14.71 13.57
CA SER A 84 -16.90 14.85 12.19
C SER A 84 -15.75 15.18 11.24
N PHE A 85 -15.71 14.52 10.08
CA PHE A 85 -14.74 14.73 9.03
C PHE A 85 -15.41 15.27 7.77
N SER A 86 -14.84 16.28 7.13
CA SER A 86 -15.28 16.75 5.83
C SER A 86 -14.98 15.72 4.72
N GLN A 87 -15.61 15.87 3.56
CA GLN A 87 -15.31 15.04 2.39
C GLN A 87 -13.82 15.12 2.04
N GLY A 88 -13.18 13.98 1.77
CA GLY A 88 -11.74 13.91 1.48
C GLY A 88 -10.82 14.13 2.68
N ALA A 89 -11.35 14.18 3.91
CA ALA A 89 -10.57 14.33 5.13
C ALA A 89 -10.12 13.01 5.75
N LEU A 90 -10.56 11.88 5.21
CA LEU A 90 -10.08 10.54 5.57
C LEU A 90 -9.27 9.97 4.42
N LEU A 91 -8.04 9.56 4.69
CA LEU A 91 -7.18 8.85 3.76
C LEU A 91 -6.93 7.44 4.31
N PHE A 92 -7.55 6.44 3.70
CA PHE A 92 -7.28 5.04 3.98
C PHE A 92 -6.17 4.51 3.08
N VAL A 93 -5.19 3.82 3.66
CA VAL A 93 -4.12 3.11 2.94
C VAL A 93 -4.07 1.67 3.44
N ALA A 94 -4.26 0.72 2.54
CA ALA A 94 -4.17 -0.70 2.88
C ALA A 94 -2.72 -1.20 2.74
N SER A 95 -2.27 -2.05 3.65
CA SER A 95 -0.95 -2.70 3.60
C SER A 95 -0.81 -3.68 2.44
N HIS A 96 -1.93 -4.00 1.80
CA HIS A 96 -2.04 -4.97 0.73
C HIS A 96 -1.67 -6.40 1.14
N THR A 97 -1.89 -6.75 2.41
CA THR A 97 -1.72 -8.16 2.82
C THR A 97 -2.79 -9.03 2.17
N HIS A 98 -2.35 -10.16 1.61
CA HIS A 98 -3.25 -11.17 1.05
C HIS A 98 -3.73 -12.18 2.10
N ASN A 99 -3.53 -11.89 3.38
CA ASN A 99 -3.79 -12.80 4.49
C ASN A 99 -4.70 -12.16 5.57
N ALA A 100 -5.59 -11.25 5.18
CA ALA A 100 -6.64 -10.65 6.01
C ALA A 100 -8.04 -10.95 5.42
N PRO A 101 -9.12 -10.88 6.21
CA PRO A 101 -10.48 -10.92 5.68
C PRO A 101 -10.80 -9.70 4.81
N SER A 102 -11.86 -9.78 4.00
CA SER A 102 -12.26 -8.69 3.11
C SER A 102 -12.87 -7.51 3.88
N LEU A 103 -12.41 -6.31 3.52
CA LEU A 103 -13.06 -5.04 3.85
C LEU A 103 -13.62 -4.35 2.59
N ASP A 104 -13.65 -5.07 1.45
CA ASP A 104 -14.12 -4.55 0.15
C ASP A 104 -15.14 -5.51 -0.48
N PRO A 105 -16.44 -5.17 -0.50
CA PRO A 105 -17.49 -6.00 -1.08
C PRO A 105 -17.45 -6.01 -2.62
N THR A 106 -16.72 -5.11 -3.26
CA THR A 106 -16.76 -4.94 -4.73
C THR A 106 -16.01 -6.00 -5.51
N LYS A 107 -15.23 -6.86 -4.83
CA LYS A 107 -14.37 -7.90 -5.45
C LYS A 107 -14.66 -9.30 -4.90
N PRO A 108 -15.89 -9.82 -5.05
CA PRO A 108 -16.32 -11.08 -4.39
C PRO A 108 -15.54 -12.31 -4.85
N ARG A 109 -14.90 -12.26 -6.02
CA ARG A 109 -14.06 -13.37 -6.53
C ARG A 109 -12.72 -13.53 -5.82
N LEU A 110 -12.25 -12.48 -5.13
CA LEU A 110 -11.00 -12.55 -4.36
C LEU A 110 -11.19 -13.17 -2.96
N GLY A 111 -12.44 -13.37 -2.55
CA GLY A 111 -12.82 -13.97 -1.28
C GLY A 111 -14.15 -13.42 -0.78
N PRO A 112 -14.82 -14.11 0.14
CA PRO A 112 -16.09 -13.67 0.69
C PRO A 112 -15.93 -12.41 1.54
N PHE A 113 -16.98 -11.59 1.53
CA PHE A 113 -17.13 -10.40 2.35
C PHE A 113 -18.01 -10.70 3.56
N ASP A 114 -17.64 -10.17 4.72
CA ASP A 114 -18.38 -10.29 5.97
C ASP A 114 -18.67 -8.88 6.51
N VAL A 115 -19.96 -8.50 6.56
CA VAL A 115 -20.38 -7.18 7.02
C VAL A 115 -20.09 -6.99 8.51
N GLY A 116 -20.20 -8.05 9.32
CA GLY A 116 -19.90 -7.98 10.75
C GLY A 116 -18.44 -7.69 11.02
N TYR A 117 -17.53 -8.20 10.17
CA TYR A 117 -16.13 -7.87 10.26
C TYR A 117 -15.85 -6.41 9.81
N LEU A 118 -16.52 -5.90 8.79
CA LEU A 118 -16.41 -4.49 8.40
C LEU A 118 -16.88 -3.58 9.55
N ASP A 119 -18.02 -3.87 10.15
CA ASP A 119 -18.58 -3.09 11.27
C ASP A 119 -17.63 -3.13 12.49
N PHE A 120 -17.08 -4.29 12.79
CA PHE A 120 -16.07 -4.46 13.84
C PHE A 120 -14.82 -3.62 13.55
N ALA A 121 -14.24 -3.73 12.35
CA ALA A 121 -13.06 -2.97 11.97
C ALA A 121 -13.33 -1.45 12.02
N ALA A 122 -14.48 -0.99 11.52
CA ALA A 122 -14.88 0.41 11.59
C ALA A 122 -15.01 0.90 13.05
N ALA A 123 -15.58 0.09 13.94
CA ALA A 123 -15.68 0.41 15.36
C ALA A 123 -14.30 0.55 16.01
N ARG A 124 -13.37 -0.37 15.72
CA ARG A 124 -12.00 -0.32 16.23
C ARG A 124 -11.23 0.89 15.72
N ILE A 125 -11.37 1.23 14.42
CA ILE A 125 -10.78 2.44 13.82
C ILE A 125 -11.38 3.70 14.48
N THR A 126 -12.69 3.74 14.68
CA THR A 126 -13.36 4.85 15.37
C THR A 126 -12.82 5.04 16.79
N GLU A 127 -12.64 3.96 17.55
CA GLU A 127 -12.03 4.03 18.88
C GLU A 127 -10.60 4.59 18.82
N ALA A 128 -9.77 4.16 17.87
CA ALA A 128 -8.41 4.70 17.70
C ALA A 128 -8.44 6.22 17.40
N LEU A 129 -9.37 6.68 16.55
CA LEU A 129 -9.53 8.12 16.25
C LEU A 129 -9.95 8.91 17.49
N LEU A 130 -10.85 8.38 18.31
CA LEU A 130 -11.26 9.02 19.56
C LEU A 130 -10.11 9.06 20.59
N VAL A 131 -9.35 7.97 20.70
CA VAL A 131 -8.14 7.93 21.54
C VAL A 131 -7.14 8.97 21.06
N ALA A 132 -6.85 9.05 19.76
CA ALA A 132 -5.96 10.06 19.21
C ALA A 132 -6.48 11.49 19.51
N ARG A 133 -7.80 11.71 19.40
CA ARG A 133 -8.41 13.02 19.69
C ARG A 133 -8.25 13.46 21.15
N SER A 134 -8.28 12.52 22.09
CA SER A 134 -8.18 12.79 23.52
C SER A 134 -6.74 13.03 24.02
N GLN A 135 -5.72 12.78 23.19
CA GLN A 135 -4.32 12.98 23.59
C GLN A 135 -3.95 14.47 23.61
N HIS A 136 -3.19 14.87 24.64
CA HIS A 136 -2.69 16.24 24.80
C HIS A 136 -1.20 16.39 24.40
N ASN A 137 -0.45 15.29 24.36
CA ASN A 137 0.99 15.27 24.06
C ASN A 137 1.23 14.79 22.62
N GLY A 138 0.83 15.59 21.64
CA GLY A 138 0.89 15.26 20.23
C GLY A 138 2.30 15.25 19.64
N VAL A 139 2.34 15.02 18.34
CA VAL A 139 3.57 15.10 17.53
C VAL A 139 4.00 16.56 17.41
N ALA A 140 5.26 16.83 17.75
CA ALA A 140 5.86 18.16 17.66
C ALA A 140 6.96 18.24 16.60
N ARG A 141 7.65 17.12 16.33
CA ARG A 141 8.82 17.06 15.44
C ARG A 141 8.73 15.88 14.47
N VAL A 142 9.37 16.04 13.33
CA VAL A 142 9.54 15.00 12.31
C VAL A 142 11.01 14.81 12.01
N ALA A 143 11.45 13.56 11.96
CA ALA A 143 12.71 13.18 11.37
C ALA A 143 12.46 12.17 10.24
N HIS A 144 13.26 12.22 9.19
CA HIS A 144 13.18 11.33 8.05
C HIS A 144 14.47 10.55 7.84
N GLY A 145 14.35 9.36 7.28
CA GLY A 145 15.51 8.54 6.89
C GLY A 145 15.16 7.62 5.73
N GLN A 146 16.18 7.17 5.04
CA GLN A 146 16.03 6.19 3.97
C GLN A 146 17.23 5.27 3.86
N ALA A 147 17.01 4.04 3.43
CA ALA A 147 18.06 3.06 3.15
C ALA A 147 17.63 2.09 2.05
N LEU A 148 18.60 1.50 1.38
CA LEU A 148 18.35 0.49 0.36
C LEU A 148 17.93 -0.84 1.01
N CYS A 149 16.84 -1.42 0.53
CA CYS A 149 16.39 -2.78 0.86
C CYS A 149 16.22 -3.59 -0.43
N ALA A 150 17.27 -4.22 -0.92
CA ALA A 150 17.29 -4.98 -2.16
C ALA A 150 16.59 -6.35 -2.04
N ALA A 151 15.43 -6.39 -1.39
CA ALA A 151 14.67 -7.61 -1.14
C ALA A 151 13.39 -7.72 -1.97
N SER A 152 13.17 -6.81 -2.93
CA SER A 152 12.07 -6.84 -3.89
C SER A 152 12.56 -6.97 -5.33
N THR A 153 11.68 -7.37 -6.23
CA THR A 153 11.99 -7.52 -7.66
C THR A 153 10.77 -7.26 -8.52
N PHE A 154 11.02 -6.81 -9.74
CA PHE A 154 10.00 -6.71 -10.78
C PHE A 154 9.47 -8.11 -11.10
N ARG A 155 8.14 -8.26 -11.23
CA ARG A 155 7.50 -9.58 -11.33
C ARG A 155 6.98 -9.95 -12.72
N ARG A 156 7.13 -9.07 -13.70
CA ARG A 156 6.67 -9.25 -15.06
C ARG A 156 7.84 -9.63 -15.96
N ARG A 157 7.87 -10.87 -16.42
CA ARG A 157 8.95 -11.35 -17.30
C ARG A 157 8.38 -11.72 -18.66
N ALA A 158 8.91 -11.08 -19.68
CA ALA A 158 8.65 -11.48 -21.06
C ALA A 158 9.42 -12.77 -21.40
N VAL A 159 8.69 -13.77 -21.87
CA VAL A 159 9.25 -15.05 -22.32
C VAL A 159 8.82 -15.34 -23.75
N ALA A 160 9.73 -15.96 -24.53
CA ALA A 160 9.38 -16.47 -25.85
C ALA A 160 8.55 -17.75 -25.68
N GLY A 161 7.47 -17.85 -26.41
CA GLY A 161 6.62 -19.05 -26.50
C GLY A 161 6.41 -19.42 -27.95
N ILE A 162 6.24 -20.70 -28.21
CA ILE A 162 5.87 -21.21 -29.56
C ILE A 162 4.36 -21.42 -29.51
N ASP A 163 3.63 -20.72 -30.36
CA ASP A 163 2.23 -20.99 -30.66
C ASP A 163 2.23 -22.15 -31.72
N LEU A 164 2.05 -23.35 -31.22
CA LEU A 164 2.07 -24.57 -32.10
C LEU A 164 0.92 -24.59 -33.12
N ALA A 165 -0.22 -23.93 -32.79
CA ALA A 165 -1.36 -23.89 -33.73
C ALA A 165 -1.11 -22.93 -34.90
N ARG A 166 -0.27 -21.89 -34.70
CA ARG A 166 0.05 -20.90 -35.72
C ARG A 166 1.48 -20.97 -36.21
N LEU A 167 2.31 -21.91 -35.68
CA LEU A 167 3.75 -22.05 -35.96
C LEU A 167 4.51 -20.71 -35.82
N ARG A 168 4.13 -19.89 -34.82
CA ARG A 168 4.72 -18.57 -34.59
C ARG A 168 5.41 -18.51 -33.23
N VAL A 169 6.55 -17.84 -33.20
CA VAL A 169 7.14 -17.42 -31.94
C VAL A 169 6.30 -16.24 -31.40
N SER A 170 5.72 -16.41 -30.24
CA SER A 170 4.99 -15.36 -29.53
C SER A 170 5.75 -14.94 -28.27
N LYS A 171 5.67 -13.66 -27.90
CA LYS A 171 6.09 -13.20 -26.58
C LYS A 171 4.87 -13.22 -25.67
N ARG A 172 5.04 -13.69 -24.45
CA ARG A 172 4.04 -13.58 -23.38
C ARG A 172 4.71 -13.15 -22.09
N VAL A 173 3.96 -12.39 -21.28
CA VAL A 173 4.40 -12.02 -19.94
C VAL A 173 3.94 -13.09 -18.95
N VAL A 174 4.85 -13.54 -18.11
CA VAL A 174 4.58 -14.47 -17.01
C VAL A 174 4.95 -13.81 -15.67
N MET A 175 4.28 -14.22 -14.60
CA MET A 175 4.64 -13.79 -13.25
C MET A 175 5.92 -14.52 -12.80
N ALA A 176 7.05 -13.90 -13.04
CA ALA A 176 8.38 -14.43 -12.72
C ALA A 176 9.35 -13.25 -12.45
N PRO A 177 10.41 -13.45 -11.65
CA PRO A 177 11.34 -12.37 -11.33
C PRO A 177 12.09 -11.91 -12.58
N ASP A 178 12.15 -10.60 -12.82
CA ASP A 178 13.01 -10.00 -13.83
C ASP A 178 13.94 -8.96 -13.16
N VAL A 179 15.13 -9.43 -12.82
CA VAL A 179 16.17 -8.63 -12.13
C VAL A 179 16.86 -7.59 -13.03
N ARG A 180 16.54 -7.59 -14.35
CA ARG A 180 17.10 -6.63 -15.31
C ARG A 180 16.38 -5.28 -15.26
N VAL A 181 15.15 -5.28 -14.76
CA VAL A 181 14.35 -4.07 -14.62
C VAL A 181 14.69 -3.38 -13.30
N ALA A 182 15.19 -2.16 -13.40
CA ALA A 182 15.47 -1.33 -12.23
C ALA A 182 14.15 -0.88 -11.57
N ILE A 183 14.05 -1.08 -10.27
CA ILE A 183 12.93 -0.63 -9.43
C ILE A 183 13.44 0.19 -8.26
N ASP A 184 12.57 1.01 -7.66
CA ASP A 184 12.91 1.68 -6.40
C ASP A 184 12.84 0.66 -5.26
N GLN A 185 13.97 0.44 -4.59
CA GLN A 185 14.10 -0.49 -3.48
C GLN A 185 14.40 0.23 -2.16
N ARG A 186 14.19 1.55 -2.09
CA ARG A 186 14.43 2.30 -0.86
C ARG A 186 13.30 2.10 0.14
N LEU A 187 13.69 1.74 1.36
CA LEU A 187 12.84 1.88 2.53
C LEU A 187 12.98 3.32 3.00
N LYS A 188 11.86 4.04 3.06
CA LYS A 188 11.75 5.39 3.62
C LYS A 188 11.02 5.33 4.95
N LEU A 189 11.40 6.19 5.89
CA LEU A 189 10.71 6.34 7.16
C LEU A 189 10.56 7.81 7.57
N LEU A 190 9.49 8.09 8.30
CA LEU A 190 9.30 9.28 9.12
C LEU A 190 9.16 8.82 10.57
N LEU A 191 9.98 9.38 11.45
CA LEU A 191 9.81 9.30 12.89
C LEU A 191 9.07 10.55 13.33
N LEU A 192 7.91 10.38 13.93
CA LEU A 192 7.08 11.42 14.51
C LEU A 192 7.28 11.39 16.04
N SER A 193 7.76 12.47 16.61
CA SER A 193 8.09 12.55 18.05
C SER A 193 7.39 13.71 18.73
N GLY A 194 7.16 13.57 20.04
CA GLY A 194 6.73 14.67 20.89
C GLY A 194 7.84 15.72 21.10
N ALA A 195 7.50 16.84 21.77
CA ALA A 195 8.45 17.86 22.16
C ALA A 195 9.54 17.30 23.12
N ASP A 196 9.19 16.28 23.88
CA ASP A 196 10.06 15.49 24.77
C ASP A 196 10.93 14.46 24.02
N GLN A 197 10.91 14.47 22.69
CA GLN A 197 11.57 13.53 21.79
C GLN A 197 11.09 12.07 21.90
N THR A 198 10.06 11.80 22.69
CA THR A 198 9.45 10.46 22.75
C THR A 198 8.81 10.11 21.40
N PRO A 199 9.06 8.92 20.84
CA PRO A 199 8.37 8.45 19.64
C PRO A 199 6.85 8.42 19.83
N ARG A 200 6.11 9.01 18.89
CA ARG A 200 4.63 9.04 18.87
C ARG A 200 4.03 8.22 17.75
N ALA A 201 4.72 8.15 16.61
CA ALA A 201 4.38 7.28 15.50
C ALA A 201 5.58 7.09 14.57
N VAL A 202 5.53 6.04 13.76
CA VAL A 202 6.40 5.86 12.59
C VAL A 202 5.53 5.66 11.36
N LEU A 203 5.84 6.37 10.28
CA LEU A 203 5.34 6.09 8.95
C LEU A 203 6.51 5.56 8.11
N TRP A 204 6.31 4.46 7.41
CA TRP A 204 7.34 3.92 6.54
C TRP A 204 6.76 3.42 5.22
N SER A 205 7.58 3.37 4.20
CA SER A 205 7.21 2.90 2.87
C SER A 205 8.33 2.06 2.26
N TRP A 206 7.95 1.01 1.57
CA TRP A 206 8.83 0.20 0.73
C TRP A 206 7.98 -0.45 -0.36
N PRO A 207 8.27 -0.18 -1.68
CA PRO A 207 7.45 -0.68 -2.76
C PRO A 207 7.52 -2.20 -2.89
N CYS A 208 6.47 -2.88 -2.43
CA CYS A 208 6.37 -4.34 -2.56
C CYS A 208 4.97 -4.86 -2.19
N HIS A 209 4.48 -5.87 -2.90
CA HIS A 209 3.29 -6.64 -2.48
C HIS A 209 3.54 -7.40 -1.19
N ALA A 210 2.61 -7.35 -0.25
CA ALA A 210 2.65 -8.11 1.00
C ALA A 210 2.16 -9.54 0.78
N VAL A 211 3.04 -10.40 0.24
CA VAL A 211 2.77 -11.80 -0.14
C VAL A 211 3.87 -12.75 0.31
N SER A 212 4.50 -12.47 1.45
CA SER A 212 5.61 -13.27 2.02
C SER A 212 5.14 -14.31 3.04
N GLU A 213 3.88 -14.24 3.52
CA GLU A 213 3.35 -15.20 4.47
C GLU A 213 3.43 -16.64 3.93
N PRO A 214 4.14 -17.55 4.63
CA PRO A 214 4.33 -18.92 4.16
C PRO A 214 3.06 -19.74 4.11
N ASP A 215 2.19 -19.58 5.12
CA ASP A 215 0.90 -20.28 5.18
C ASP A 215 -0.19 -19.46 4.52
N ALA A 216 -0.65 -19.93 3.37
CA ALA A 216 -1.73 -19.30 2.65
C ALA A 216 -3.06 -19.25 3.42
N MET A 217 -3.23 -20.06 4.47
CA MET A 217 -4.43 -20.11 5.31
C MET A 217 -4.25 -19.49 6.69
N ALA A 218 -3.10 -18.87 6.97
CA ALA A 218 -2.90 -18.11 8.18
C ALA A 218 -3.38 -16.65 8.01
N LEU A 219 -4.09 -16.13 9.00
CA LEU A 219 -4.36 -14.69 9.12
C LEU A 219 -3.04 -13.99 9.49
N SER A 220 -2.67 -12.96 8.73
CA SER A 220 -1.35 -12.32 8.90
C SER A 220 -1.32 -10.91 8.32
N ALA A 221 -0.66 -10.00 9.04
CA ALA A 221 -0.26 -8.69 8.54
C ALA A 221 0.95 -8.76 7.58
N ASP A 222 1.49 -9.97 7.31
CA ASP A 222 2.65 -10.22 6.46
C ASP A 222 3.91 -9.46 6.93
N PHE A 223 4.88 -9.17 6.03
CA PHE A 223 6.09 -8.45 6.41
C PHE A 223 5.83 -7.05 7.01
N PRO A 224 4.74 -6.32 6.68
CA PRO A 224 4.44 -5.06 7.39
C PRO A 224 4.26 -5.25 8.88
N GLY A 225 3.57 -6.32 9.30
CA GLY A 225 3.43 -6.67 10.70
C GLY A 225 4.74 -7.08 11.37
N ALA A 226 5.58 -7.83 10.65
CA ALA A 226 6.89 -8.25 11.16
C ALA A 226 7.82 -7.04 11.41
N LEU A 227 7.91 -6.11 10.43
CA LEU A 227 8.71 -4.90 10.60
C LEU A 227 8.13 -3.97 11.68
N ARG A 228 6.80 -3.87 11.79
CA ARG A 228 6.14 -3.14 12.88
C ARG A 228 6.61 -3.63 14.27
N GLY A 229 6.68 -4.94 14.45
CA GLY A 229 7.22 -5.53 15.68
C GLY A 229 8.68 -5.14 15.94
N HIS A 230 9.53 -5.21 14.90
CA HIS A 230 10.92 -4.78 14.99
C HIS A 230 11.06 -3.29 15.37
N ILE A 231 10.29 -2.40 14.73
CA ILE A 231 10.27 -0.96 15.01
C ILE A 231 9.91 -0.70 16.48
N ARG A 232 8.84 -1.33 16.99
CA ARG A 232 8.42 -1.18 18.39
C ARG A 232 9.50 -1.63 19.37
N ASN A 233 10.14 -2.75 19.10
CA ASN A 233 11.23 -3.26 19.93
C ASN A 233 12.45 -2.31 19.90
N THR A 234 12.84 -1.82 18.72
CA THR A 234 13.97 -0.89 18.58
C THR A 234 13.73 0.43 19.30
N LEU A 235 12.49 0.95 19.26
CA LEU A 235 12.14 2.23 19.89
C LEU A 235 11.68 2.08 21.35
N GLY A 236 11.51 0.86 21.86
CA GLY A 236 11.09 0.60 23.24
C GLY A 236 9.63 1.01 23.55
N VAL A 237 8.77 1.13 22.53
CA VAL A 237 7.37 1.57 22.67
C VAL A 237 6.44 0.51 22.10
N ALA A 238 5.89 -0.35 22.95
CA ALA A 238 5.10 -1.53 22.56
C ALA A 238 3.84 -1.17 21.76
N ASP A 239 3.19 -0.08 22.10
CA ASP A 239 1.93 0.35 21.47
C ASP A 239 2.11 1.47 20.44
N LEU A 240 3.35 1.68 19.96
CA LEU A 240 3.64 2.71 18.97
C LEU A 240 2.82 2.48 17.70
N PRO A 241 2.05 3.49 17.24
CA PRO A 241 1.43 3.45 15.92
C PRO A 241 2.50 3.40 14.82
N VAL A 242 2.40 2.41 13.93
CA VAL A 242 3.35 2.21 12.82
C VAL A 242 2.56 2.06 11.53
N LEU A 243 2.56 3.10 10.71
CA LEU A 243 1.84 3.17 9.44
C LEU A 243 2.74 2.65 8.31
N TYR A 244 2.23 1.74 7.50
CA TYR A 244 2.91 1.24 6.32
C TYR A 244 2.21 1.71 5.04
N PHE A 245 3.00 2.18 4.07
CA PHE A 245 2.56 2.55 2.74
C PHE A 245 3.26 1.67 1.70
N PRO A 246 2.49 0.86 0.91
CA PRO A 246 3.07 -0.13 0.00
C PRO A 246 3.80 0.46 -1.22
N GLY A 247 3.86 1.79 -1.35
CA GLY A 247 4.42 2.44 -2.52
C GLY A 247 3.63 2.16 -3.81
N PHE A 248 4.19 2.49 -4.97
CA PHE A 248 3.70 2.02 -6.26
C PHE A 248 4.33 0.67 -6.55
N SER A 249 3.59 -0.40 -6.25
CA SER A 249 4.10 -1.78 -6.22
C SER A 249 3.29 -2.75 -7.06
N GLY A 250 2.43 -2.26 -7.97
CA GLY A 250 1.54 -3.09 -8.77
C GLY A 250 2.24 -4.22 -9.55
N ASP A 251 3.50 -4.04 -9.87
CA ASP A 251 4.32 -5.00 -10.61
C ASP A 251 5.59 -5.45 -9.85
N ILE A 252 5.61 -5.25 -8.51
CA ILE A 252 6.74 -5.61 -7.64
C ILE A 252 6.33 -6.68 -6.62
N ARG A 253 7.25 -7.59 -6.33
CA ARG A 253 7.06 -8.69 -5.37
C ARG A 253 8.33 -8.94 -4.56
N PRO A 254 8.25 -9.58 -3.36
CA PRO A 254 9.43 -10.02 -2.64
C PRO A 254 10.37 -10.87 -3.52
N ALA A 255 11.66 -10.60 -3.45
CA ALA A 255 12.69 -11.34 -4.17
C ALA A 255 12.96 -12.68 -3.48
N SER A 256 12.08 -13.65 -3.72
CA SER A 256 12.35 -15.04 -3.33
C SER A 256 13.44 -15.63 -4.23
N ARG A 257 14.33 -16.44 -3.66
CA ARG A 257 15.32 -17.15 -4.50
C ARG A 257 14.59 -17.99 -5.54
N PRO A 258 14.92 -17.84 -6.83
CA PRO A 258 14.31 -18.65 -7.88
C PRO A 258 14.70 -20.09 -7.62
N PHE A 259 13.71 -20.95 -7.45
CA PHE A 259 13.90 -22.38 -7.24
C PHE A 259 13.27 -23.17 -8.37
N VAL A 260 14.06 -24.02 -8.99
CA VAL A 260 13.57 -24.98 -9.98
C VAL A 260 14.06 -26.37 -9.59
N PRO A 261 13.15 -27.30 -9.27
CA PRO A 261 13.51 -28.70 -9.09
C PRO A 261 14.15 -29.27 -10.36
N LEU A 262 15.20 -30.09 -10.22
CA LEU A 262 15.91 -30.74 -11.32
C LEU A 262 14.97 -31.44 -12.31
N HIS A 263 13.91 -32.07 -11.84
CA HIS A 263 12.91 -32.76 -12.68
C HIS A 263 12.03 -31.82 -13.51
N ARG A 264 12.08 -30.49 -13.26
CA ARG A 264 11.38 -29.45 -14.04
C ARG A 264 12.35 -28.63 -14.89
N SER A 265 13.59 -29.05 -15.04
CA SER A 265 14.62 -28.31 -15.77
C SER A 265 14.25 -28.04 -17.23
N ALA A 266 13.53 -28.95 -17.92
CA ALA A 266 13.07 -28.72 -19.29
C ALA A 266 12.10 -27.53 -19.44
N THR A 267 11.25 -27.26 -18.43
CA THR A 267 10.37 -26.08 -18.41
C THR A 267 11.09 -24.80 -18.02
N TRP A 268 12.28 -24.92 -17.45
CA TRP A 268 13.13 -23.84 -17.03
C TRP A 268 13.86 -23.17 -18.19
N ILE A 269 14.33 -23.96 -19.14
CA ILE A 269 15.08 -23.46 -20.29
C ILE A 269 14.26 -22.45 -21.10
N GLY A 270 12.93 -22.65 -21.18
CA GLY A 270 12.04 -21.75 -21.93
C GLY A 270 11.51 -20.56 -21.15
N VAL A 271 11.38 -20.66 -19.81
CA VAL A 271 10.70 -19.65 -18.97
C VAL A 271 11.68 -18.88 -18.07
N GLY A 272 12.88 -19.43 -17.83
CA GLY A 272 13.87 -18.85 -16.89
C GLY A 272 13.43 -18.95 -15.42
N PRO A 273 14.04 -18.18 -14.51
CA PRO A 273 13.76 -18.24 -13.07
C PRO A 273 12.29 -17.97 -12.75
N ARG A 274 11.77 -18.67 -11.75
CA ARG A 274 10.42 -18.50 -11.20
C ARG A 274 10.50 -18.15 -9.72
N PHE A 275 9.47 -17.52 -9.21
CA PHE A 275 9.36 -17.31 -7.76
C PHE A 275 9.31 -18.66 -7.03
N ALA A 276 10.12 -18.81 -6.00
CA ALA A 276 10.02 -19.95 -5.09
C ALA A 276 8.66 -19.92 -4.38
N PRO A 277 8.13 -21.08 -3.97
CA PRO A 277 7.02 -21.13 -3.05
C PRO A 277 7.35 -20.34 -1.76
N ALA A 278 6.36 -19.64 -1.21
CA ALA A 278 6.51 -19.02 0.09
C ALA A 278 6.89 -20.09 1.14
N ASN A 279 7.87 -19.80 1.96
CA ASN A 279 8.30 -20.66 3.07
C ASN A 279 8.91 -19.81 4.19
N ALA A 280 8.99 -20.39 5.39
CA ALA A 280 9.44 -19.70 6.59
C ALA A 280 10.87 -19.13 6.46
N ALA A 281 11.79 -19.81 5.79
CA ALA A 281 13.16 -19.35 5.61
C ALA A 281 13.23 -18.11 4.69
N ALA A 282 12.46 -18.10 3.59
CA ALA A 282 12.37 -16.95 2.70
C ALA A 282 11.72 -15.75 3.39
N ALA A 283 10.65 -15.96 4.17
CA ALA A 283 10.01 -14.92 4.97
C ALA A 283 10.98 -14.34 6.02
N ALA A 284 11.69 -15.19 6.78
CA ALA A 284 12.69 -14.75 7.76
C ALA A 284 13.83 -13.95 7.10
N THR A 285 14.28 -14.36 5.91
CA THR A 285 15.31 -13.62 5.15
C THR A 285 14.82 -12.22 4.76
N LEU A 286 13.57 -12.10 4.29
CA LEU A 286 12.94 -10.82 3.97
C LEU A 286 12.81 -9.93 5.21
N HIS A 287 12.27 -10.49 6.32
CA HIS A 287 12.09 -9.75 7.56
C HIS A 287 13.42 -9.22 8.10
N ALA A 288 14.49 -10.04 8.07
CA ALA A 288 15.82 -9.59 8.46
C ALA A 288 16.41 -8.51 7.54
N ALA A 289 16.12 -8.56 6.23
CA ALA A 289 16.55 -7.53 5.29
C ALA A 289 15.85 -6.20 5.55
N LEU A 290 14.53 -6.23 5.80
CA LEU A 290 13.73 -5.06 6.13
C LEU A 290 14.16 -4.46 7.48
N ALA A 291 14.40 -5.28 8.50
CA ALA A 291 14.90 -4.84 9.80
C ALA A 291 16.23 -4.08 9.66
N ARG A 292 17.21 -4.67 8.95
CA ARG A 292 18.52 -3.99 8.70
C ARG A 292 18.35 -2.68 7.93
N ALA A 293 17.46 -2.65 6.93
CA ALA A 293 17.21 -1.42 6.17
C ALA A 293 16.54 -0.34 7.03
N PHE A 294 15.61 -0.73 7.90
CA PHE A 294 15.02 0.19 8.87
C PHE A 294 16.08 0.73 9.84
N ASP A 295 16.90 -0.14 10.44
CA ASP A 295 17.95 0.26 11.39
C ASP A 295 18.95 1.24 10.74
N ALA A 296 19.35 1.00 9.48
CA ALA A 296 20.20 1.89 8.72
C ALA A 296 19.53 3.25 8.43
N ALA A 297 18.28 3.24 7.97
CA ALA A 297 17.50 4.46 7.73
C ALA A 297 17.28 5.25 9.02
N PHE A 298 17.03 4.56 10.13
CA PHE A 298 16.84 5.16 11.45
C PHE A 298 18.14 5.77 11.98
N ALA A 299 19.29 5.11 11.81
CA ALA A 299 20.59 5.62 12.22
C ALA A 299 20.99 6.89 11.45
N LEU A 300 20.64 6.95 10.16
CA LEU A 300 20.98 8.07 9.26
C LEU A 300 19.88 9.15 9.21
N ARG A 301 18.87 9.09 10.08
CA ARG A 301 17.75 10.01 10.05
C ARG A 301 18.19 11.46 10.31
N GLN A 302 17.51 12.37 9.62
CA GLN A 302 17.71 13.80 9.71
C GLN A 302 16.43 14.48 10.22
N ASP A 303 16.58 15.55 10.97
CA ASP A 303 15.46 16.36 11.43
C ASP A 303 14.85 17.16 10.27
N ALA A 304 13.54 17.07 10.11
CA ALA A 304 12.77 17.83 9.14
C ALA A 304 11.99 19.00 9.75
N GLY A 305 12.17 19.26 11.06
CA GLY A 305 11.57 20.38 11.76
C GLY A 305 10.27 20.06 12.50
N GLY A 306 9.61 21.13 12.96
CA GLY A 306 8.37 21.05 13.72
C GLY A 306 7.11 21.05 12.85
N LEU A 307 6.01 20.51 13.38
CA LEU A 307 4.70 20.50 12.72
C LEU A 307 3.70 21.50 13.31
N SER A 308 3.96 22.13 14.44
CA SER A 308 2.99 22.99 15.12
C SER A 308 2.50 24.17 14.28
N GLN A 309 3.34 24.70 13.39
CA GLN A 309 3.02 25.77 12.45
C GLN A 309 2.71 25.25 11.03
N ALA A 310 2.64 23.94 10.85
CA ALA A 310 2.41 23.35 9.55
C ALA A 310 0.94 23.49 9.13
N MET A 311 0.72 23.68 7.84
CA MET A 311 -0.60 23.60 7.22
C MET A 311 -0.83 22.19 6.69
N VAL A 312 -2.06 21.71 6.78
CA VAL A 312 -2.50 20.49 6.12
C VAL A 312 -3.28 20.87 4.87
N ARG A 313 -2.66 20.71 3.71
CA ARG A 313 -3.32 20.93 2.43
C ARG A 313 -3.70 19.58 1.83
N ARG A 314 -4.93 19.45 1.34
CA ARG A 314 -5.48 18.24 0.78
C ARG A 314 -6.10 18.54 -0.57
N GLN A 315 -5.71 17.79 -1.59
CA GLN A 315 -6.29 17.87 -2.92
C GLN A 315 -6.63 16.46 -3.38
N ARG A 316 -7.87 16.21 -3.78
CA ARG A 316 -8.28 14.98 -4.44
C ARG A 316 -8.49 15.24 -5.92
N ARG A 317 -7.77 14.50 -6.75
CA ARG A 317 -7.95 14.51 -8.21
C ARG A 317 -8.68 13.22 -8.61
N HIS A 318 -9.43 13.31 -9.70
CA HIS A 318 -10.21 12.19 -10.23
C HIS A 318 -9.84 11.95 -11.68
N LEU A 319 -9.82 10.68 -12.07
CA LEU A 319 -9.70 10.23 -13.45
C LEU A 319 -10.84 9.25 -13.73
N ALA A 320 -11.74 9.63 -14.61
CA ALA A 320 -12.82 8.76 -15.05
C ALA A 320 -12.25 7.50 -15.71
N LEU A 321 -12.73 6.33 -15.32
CA LEU A 321 -12.15 5.06 -15.80
C LEU A 321 -12.37 4.81 -17.29
N ASP A 322 -13.40 5.38 -17.89
CA ASP A 322 -13.63 5.34 -19.34
C ASP A 322 -12.54 6.07 -20.15
N THR A 323 -11.78 6.97 -19.52
CA THR A 323 -10.58 7.59 -20.13
C THR A 323 -9.49 6.56 -20.41
N ILE A 324 -9.35 5.55 -19.56
CA ILE A 324 -8.26 4.55 -19.63
C ILE A 324 -8.73 3.14 -19.95
N ARG A 325 -10.06 2.86 -19.87
CA ARG A 325 -10.64 1.55 -20.18
C ARG A 325 -11.89 1.67 -21.04
N THR A 326 -12.14 0.65 -21.87
CA THR A 326 -13.44 0.48 -22.52
C THR A 326 -14.46 -0.09 -21.52
N ASP A 327 -15.74 0.15 -21.74
CA ASP A 327 -16.87 -0.44 -20.99
C ASP A 327 -16.83 -0.19 -19.47
N ALA A 328 -16.16 0.88 -19.03
CA ALA A 328 -15.94 1.20 -17.62
C ALA A 328 -16.99 2.13 -16.99
N GLY A 329 -18.03 2.52 -17.73
CA GLY A 329 -18.90 3.67 -17.42
C GLY A 329 -19.62 3.69 -16.06
N SER A 330 -19.79 2.54 -15.39
CA SER A 330 -20.41 2.48 -14.05
C SER A 330 -19.41 2.34 -12.90
N LEU A 331 -18.12 2.24 -13.20
CA LEU A 331 -17.10 2.07 -12.18
C LEU A 331 -16.73 3.43 -11.58
N ALA A 332 -16.41 3.40 -10.27
CA ALA A 332 -15.90 4.59 -9.59
C ALA A 332 -14.60 5.10 -10.23
N PRO A 333 -14.40 6.42 -10.34
CA PRO A 333 -13.18 6.97 -10.92
C PRO A 333 -11.94 6.60 -10.09
N LEU A 334 -10.78 6.55 -10.72
CA LEU A 334 -9.52 6.57 -9.98
C LEU A 334 -9.37 7.89 -9.26
N THR A 335 -8.89 7.83 -8.02
CA THR A 335 -8.57 9.03 -7.25
C THR A 335 -7.08 9.09 -6.94
N CYS A 336 -6.56 10.29 -6.85
CA CYS A 336 -5.28 10.58 -6.24
C CYS A 336 -5.48 11.62 -5.13
N ASP A 337 -5.26 11.20 -3.91
CA ASP A 337 -5.22 12.08 -2.74
C ASP A 337 -3.79 12.62 -2.58
N ASP A 338 -3.62 13.92 -2.75
CA ASP A 338 -2.36 14.63 -2.60
C ASP A 338 -2.41 15.46 -1.31
N TRP A 339 -1.69 15.01 -0.31
CA TRP A 339 -1.65 15.62 1.02
C TRP A 339 -0.27 16.26 1.25
N ALA A 340 -0.26 17.53 1.62
CA ALA A 340 0.93 18.24 2.09
C ALA A 340 0.76 18.60 3.57
N ILE A 341 1.68 18.13 4.41
CA ILE A 341 1.67 18.31 5.87
C ILE A 341 3.03 18.92 6.24
N GLY A 342 3.12 20.24 6.28
CA GLY A 342 4.42 20.92 6.39
C GLY A 342 5.35 20.49 5.25
N PRO A 343 6.54 19.94 5.55
CA PRO A 343 7.49 19.50 4.53
C PRO A 343 7.12 18.12 3.92
N ILE A 344 6.18 17.39 4.52
CA ILE A 344 5.82 16.04 4.09
C ILE A 344 4.80 16.11 2.95
N ARG A 345 4.99 15.31 1.91
CA ARG A 345 4.01 15.11 0.85
C ARG A 345 3.65 13.64 0.71
N ILE A 346 2.35 13.36 0.60
CA ILE A 346 1.81 12.02 0.40
C ILE A 346 0.90 12.04 -0.81
N MET A 347 1.21 11.22 -1.82
CA MET A 347 0.36 11.00 -2.99
C MET A 347 -0.17 9.56 -2.94
N ALA A 348 -1.46 9.42 -2.75
CA ALA A 348 -2.12 8.13 -2.54
C ALA A 348 -3.14 7.87 -3.66
N VAL A 349 -2.94 6.79 -4.42
CA VAL A 349 -3.76 6.45 -5.58
C VAL A 349 -4.66 5.24 -5.27
N SER A 350 -5.92 5.32 -5.69
CA SER A 350 -6.91 4.25 -5.49
C SER A 350 -6.74 3.10 -6.48
N ALA A 351 -5.50 2.58 -6.60
CA ALA A 351 -5.15 1.48 -7.49
C ALA A 351 -3.84 0.81 -7.09
N GLU A 352 -3.58 -0.38 -7.66
CA GLU A 352 -2.26 -1.01 -7.70
C GLU A 352 -1.48 -0.44 -8.89
N VAL A 353 -0.75 0.64 -8.65
CA VAL A 353 -0.04 1.40 -9.69
C VAL A 353 1.29 0.75 -10.02
N ALA A 354 1.62 0.63 -11.32
CA ALA A 354 2.93 0.15 -11.75
C ALA A 354 4.07 1.03 -11.23
N ALA A 355 5.19 0.43 -10.86
CA ALA A 355 6.33 1.11 -10.26
C ALA A 355 6.89 2.26 -11.13
N ALA A 356 6.77 2.15 -12.44
CA ALA A 356 7.25 3.15 -13.39
C ALA A 356 6.58 4.53 -13.23
N TYR A 357 5.38 4.59 -12.64
CA TYR A 357 4.69 5.85 -12.36
C TYR A 357 5.24 6.59 -11.12
N ALA A 358 6.11 5.97 -10.33
CA ALA A 358 6.69 6.64 -9.17
C ALA A 358 7.48 7.88 -9.64
N PRO A 359 7.20 9.07 -9.10
CA PRO A 359 7.84 10.31 -9.51
C PRO A 359 9.35 10.22 -9.38
N ARG A 360 10.09 10.63 -10.42
CA ARG A 360 11.56 10.72 -10.33
C ARG A 360 11.96 11.71 -9.23
N SER A 361 11.28 12.86 -9.16
CA SER A 361 11.47 13.85 -8.09
C SER A 361 11.12 13.32 -6.70
N GLY A 362 10.11 12.46 -6.57
CA GLY A 362 9.74 11.82 -5.30
C GLY A 362 10.67 10.68 -4.91
N ARG A 363 11.47 10.14 -5.83
CA ARG A 363 12.47 9.12 -5.48
C ARG A 363 13.59 9.71 -4.62
N ASP A 364 14.05 10.90 -4.94
CA ASP A 364 15.20 11.53 -4.29
C ASP A 364 14.81 12.40 -3.10
N ASP A 365 13.53 12.80 -2.99
CA ASP A 365 13.00 13.51 -1.83
C ASP A 365 12.53 12.51 -0.75
N PRO A 366 13.23 12.43 0.40
CA PRO A 366 12.90 11.51 1.48
C PRO A 366 11.58 11.85 2.20
N LEU A 367 11.04 13.07 2.01
CA LEU A 367 9.80 13.54 2.61
C LEU A 367 8.58 13.35 1.70
N THR A 368 8.77 12.95 0.44
CA THR A 368 7.69 12.61 -0.48
C THR A 368 7.43 11.11 -0.48
N PHE A 369 6.20 10.74 -0.18
CA PHE A 369 5.69 9.37 -0.17
C PHE A 369 4.66 9.20 -1.28
N VAL A 370 4.81 8.14 -2.07
CA VAL A 370 3.79 7.69 -3.02
C VAL A 370 3.25 6.35 -2.56
N THR A 371 1.95 6.12 -2.69
CA THR A 371 1.35 4.85 -2.32
C THR A 371 0.18 4.50 -3.22
N GLY A 372 0.09 3.23 -3.57
CA GLY A 372 -1.13 2.64 -4.12
C GLY A 372 -2.05 2.13 -3.02
N CYS A 373 -3.05 1.35 -3.39
CA CYS A 373 -4.00 0.70 -2.50
C CYS A 373 -4.69 1.66 -1.51
N ALA A 374 -4.91 2.91 -1.94
CA ALA A 374 -5.60 3.92 -1.17
C ALA A 374 -7.11 3.90 -1.45
N GLY A 375 -7.92 4.15 -0.42
CA GLY A 375 -9.38 4.17 -0.55
C GLY A 375 -9.93 2.91 -1.23
N GLN A 376 -10.96 3.07 -2.06
CA GLN A 376 -11.51 1.98 -2.86
C GLN A 376 -10.65 1.72 -4.08
N ALA A 377 -9.73 0.76 -3.99
CA ALA A 377 -8.82 0.44 -5.08
C ALA A 377 -9.56 -0.18 -6.27
N PHE A 378 -9.33 0.37 -7.47
CA PHE A 378 -9.86 -0.15 -8.73
C PHE A 378 -9.30 -1.54 -9.06
N GLY A 379 -7.99 -1.68 -8.98
CA GLY A 379 -7.20 -2.80 -9.44
C GLY A 379 -5.88 -2.28 -9.99
N TYR A 380 -5.37 -2.87 -11.08
CA TYR A 380 -4.07 -2.49 -11.65
C TYR A 380 -4.15 -1.29 -12.57
N VAL A 381 -3.10 -0.46 -12.54
CA VAL A 381 -2.86 0.61 -13.53
C VAL A 381 -1.47 0.35 -14.16
N PRO A 382 -1.44 -0.33 -15.33
CA PRO A 382 -0.22 -0.63 -16.06
C PRO A 382 0.29 0.58 -16.85
N THR A 383 1.53 0.51 -17.35
CA THR A 383 2.08 1.44 -18.33
C THR A 383 1.61 1.10 -19.75
N ASP A 384 1.81 2.02 -20.71
CA ASP A 384 1.48 1.78 -22.12
C ASP A 384 2.27 0.59 -22.68
N SER A 385 3.55 0.47 -22.34
CA SER A 385 4.36 -0.68 -22.73
C SER A 385 3.83 -1.99 -22.16
N GLN A 386 3.39 -1.99 -20.89
CA GLN A 386 2.79 -3.16 -20.27
C GLN A 386 1.45 -3.56 -20.90
N ILE A 387 0.65 -2.57 -21.37
CA ILE A 387 -0.60 -2.85 -22.09
C ILE A 387 -0.32 -3.65 -23.37
N HIS A 388 0.68 -3.24 -24.15
CA HIS A 388 1.10 -3.96 -25.36
C HIS A 388 1.67 -5.36 -25.06
N GLU A 389 2.36 -5.51 -23.92
CA GLU A 389 2.91 -6.81 -23.50
C GLU A 389 1.85 -7.77 -22.99
N GLY A 390 0.72 -7.29 -22.47
CA GLY A 390 -0.29 -8.08 -21.77
C GLY A 390 0.16 -8.57 -20.40
N GLY A 391 -0.37 -9.70 -19.96
CA GLY A 391 -0.04 -10.30 -18.67
C GLY A 391 -1.11 -10.09 -17.61
N TYR A 392 -0.81 -10.47 -16.36
CA TYR A 392 -1.80 -10.46 -15.26
C TYR A 392 -2.30 -9.04 -14.94
N GLU A 393 -1.41 -8.08 -14.84
CA GLU A 393 -1.70 -6.69 -14.49
C GLU A 393 -2.48 -5.93 -15.58
N VAL A 394 -2.59 -6.51 -16.78
CA VAL A 394 -3.34 -5.93 -17.91
C VAL A 394 -4.67 -6.64 -18.14
N ASN A 395 -4.62 -7.96 -18.29
CA ASN A 395 -5.78 -8.76 -18.69
C ASN A 395 -6.22 -9.74 -17.60
N GLY A 396 -5.27 -10.35 -16.86
CA GLY A 396 -5.56 -11.43 -15.93
C GLY A 396 -6.40 -10.99 -14.74
N PHE A 397 -6.09 -9.83 -14.16
CA PHE A 397 -6.80 -9.30 -12.99
C PHE A 397 -8.27 -8.95 -13.28
N ALA A 398 -8.58 -8.56 -14.51
CA ALA A 398 -9.94 -8.11 -14.86
C ALA A 398 -11.00 -9.19 -14.57
N THR A 399 -10.65 -10.46 -14.76
CA THR A 399 -11.52 -11.59 -14.40
C THR A 399 -11.66 -11.72 -12.89
N ASP A 400 -10.56 -11.69 -12.14
CA ASP A 400 -10.55 -11.88 -10.69
C ASP A 400 -11.26 -10.71 -9.95
N PHE A 401 -11.18 -9.51 -10.50
CA PHE A 401 -11.78 -8.29 -9.93
C PHE A 401 -13.16 -7.96 -10.50
N SER A 402 -13.65 -8.77 -11.46
CA SER A 402 -14.92 -8.50 -12.15
C SER A 402 -14.96 -7.13 -12.85
N VAL A 403 -13.83 -6.70 -13.40
CA VAL A 403 -13.69 -5.42 -14.10
C VAL A 403 -13.97 -5.60 -15.58
N PRO A 404 -14.95 -4.89 -16.16
CA PRO A 404 -15.29 -4.99 -17.57
C PRO A 404 -14.27 -4.29 -18.47
N GLY A 405 -14.32 -4.61 -19.77
CA GLY A 405 -13.55 -3.95 -20.81
C GLY A 405 -12.05 -4.26 -20.79
N ARG A 406 -11.31 -3.45 -21.52
CA ARG A 406 -9.85 -3.56 -21.66
C ARG A 406 -9.21 -2.16 -21.55
N PHE A 407 -7.94 -2.09 -21.25
CA PHE A 407 -7.22 -0.82 -21.28
C PHE A 407 -7.21 -0.24 -22.70
N ARG A 408 -7.31 1.08 -22.77
CA ARG A 408 -7.06 1.85 -23.99
C ARG A 408 -5.55 1.97 -24.19
N ASP A 409 -5.14 2.32 -25.40
CA ASP A 409 -3.74 2.71 -25.66
C ASP A 409 -3.46 4.13 -25.14
N GLN A 410 -2.20 4.40 -24.80
CA GLN A 410 -1.71 5.73 -24.39
C GLN A 410 -2.38 6.30 -23.14
N ILE A 411 -2.53 5.47 -22.09
CA ILE A 411 -3.11 5.90 -20.82
C ILE A 411 -2.13 6.69 -19.92
N GLU A 412 -0.82 6.57 -20.15
CA GLU A 412 0.20 7.13 -19.27
C GLU A 412 0.02 8.64 -19.07
N ARG A 413 -0.33 9.38 -20.13
CA ARG A 413 -0.58 10.83 -20.03
C ARG A 413 -1.68 11.16 -19.02
N ALA A 414 -2.78 10.42 -19.05
CA ALA A 414 -3.90 10.65 -18.13
C ALA A 414 -3.53 10.26 -16.68
N VAL A 415 -2.76 9.18 -16.51
CA VAL A 415 -2.30 8.74 -15.19
C VAL A 415 -1.27 9.72 -14.62
N PHE A 416 -0.31 10.21 -15.41
CA PHE A 416 0.62 11.24 -14.95
C PHE A 416 -0.10 12.53 -14.55
N ALA A 417 -1.11 12.96 -15.31
CA ALA A 417 -1.93 14.12 -14.94
C ALA A 417 -2.67 13.90 -13.62
N LEU A 418 -3.22 12.69 -13.38
CA LEU A 418 -3.87 12.33 -12.12
C LEU A 418 -2.92 12.48 -10.92
N ILE A 419 -1.68 12.02 -11.04
CA ILE A 419 -0.66 12.13 -9.97
C ILE A 419 0.03 13.50 -9.94
N GLY A 420 -0.43 14.46 -10.75
CA GLY A 420 0.09 15.84 -10.75
C GLY A 420 1.48 15.98 -11.34
N GLN A 421 1.84 15.14 -12.31
CA GLN A 421 3.08 15.22 -13.07
C GLN A 421 2.79 15.66 -14.52
N GLN A 422 3.70 16.46 -15.08
CA GLN A 422 3.70 16.72 -16.51
C GLN A 422 4.46 15.60 -17.23
N VAL A 423 3.90 15.11 -18.32
CA VAL A 423 4.64 14.24 -19.24
C VAL A 423 5.77 15.09 -19.82
N GLN A 424 7.00 14.80 -19.51
CA GLN A 424 8.11 15.34 -20.28
C GLN A 424 8.08 14.64 -21.65
N ASP A 425 7.90 15.42 -22.72
CA ASP A 425 8.02 14.97 -24.10
C ASP A 425 9.50 14.56 -24.37
N GLY A 426 9.89 13.44 -23.87
CA GLY A 426 11.19 12.83 -24.04
C GLY A 426 11.03 11.33 -23.84
N GLY A 427 11.08 10.60 -24.96
CA GLY A 427 11.04 9.14 -24.97
C GLY A 427 12.09 8.53 -24.04
N PRO A 428 11.99 7.22 -23.74
CA PRO A 428 12.94 6.55 -22.88
C PRO A 428 14.34 6.70 -23.47
N GLU A 429 15.21 7.38 -22.76
CA GLU A 429 16.64 7.24 -23.02
C GLU A 429 17.02 5.76 -22.83
N ALA A 430 17.62 5.21 -23.88
CA ALA A 430 18.00 3.82 -24.07
C ALA A 430 18.96 3.28 -22.98
#